data_c09fb7d502a5ed6efb31b79bd1b38f6d
#
_entry.id   c09fb7d502a5ed6efb31b79bd1b38f6d
#
_cell.length_a   1.000
_cell.length_b   1.000
_cell.length_c   1.000
_cell.angle_alpha   90.00
_cell.angle_beta   90.00
_cell.angle_gamma   90.00
#
_symmetry.space_group_name_H-M   'P 1'
#
loop_
_entity.id
_entity.type
_entity.pdbx_description
1 polymer ?
#
loop_
_entity_poly.entity_id
_entity_poly.type
_entity_poly.pdbx_seq_one_letter_code
_entity_poly.pdbx_strand_id
1 'polypeptide(L)'
;MATIDIHTHFFPESWPDLAARYGSPDWPCIKHTEKGKAEIRLGDKFFRAIYDACWDPEVRLREMDADGIDLQIICATPVLFAYERPAANALDCAKLFNDAALELCSRGLGRMKALCQVPLQDIDAACNELSRAMKAGHLGVQIGNHVGEKNLDDEGIITFLQHCANEGAAVLVHPWDMMARDRMPNYMAPWTVGMPAETQLSVVSLILSGAFGRLPKNLRICFAHGGGSFAFLLGRLENAWQHHPVARGKCELPPSQYVDRFYVDSAVFDQRSLRLLVEVMGTDRVVLGSDYPFPLGEHGIGNLIRNSHFSDTTKTKLLGQNAKAFLGLKPAAQSPKEESFGCPVAHVKEPDLTSEGQLTYSNYLRVPELLQLQQLQSSPQRHDELLFIVIHQTYELWFKELLHDLDAVVRSLRTVALSPASRDEVYEAARLLRRCTEIMRVLVTQFTILETMLPTHFLAFRTKLEPASGFQSEQFREIEFLCGLRDEKMLQHHSGEERTRLARRMTEPSLHDVFFDALRALGVVHESPGATKEQLFEARANAIRDIYQDERNYRDWIDVCERLTEFDELVVGWRLRHVQMVERTIGFRSGTGGSAGSSYLRLTLDKKFFPELWEARTMLRLPE
;
A
#
# COMPACT_ATOMS: atom_id res chain seq x y z
N MET A 1 17.42 -5.42 6.43
CA MET A 1 16.39 -6.02 7.30
C MET A 1 15.92 -7.30 6.65
N ALA A 2 15.60 -8.37 7.42
CA ALA A 2 15.28 -9.66 6.83
C ALA A 2 13.94 -9.63 6.09
N THR A 3 13.94 -10.11 4.85
CA THR A 3 12.74 -10.36 4.03
C THR A 3 12.24 -11.77 4.34
N ILE A 4 10.98 -11.89 4.77
CA ILE A 4 10.38 -13.13 5.25
C ILE A 4 9.12 -13.45 4.47
N ASP A 5 9.13 -14.54 3.75
CA ASP A 5 7.98 -15.07 3.03
C ASP A 5 7.27 -16.12 3.90
N ILE A 6 6.03 -15.80 4.34
CA ILE A 6 5.30 -16.66 5.30
C ILE A 6 4.40 -17.71 4.65
N HIS A 7 4.25 -17.64 3.33
CA HIS A 7 3.32 -18.47 2.60
C HIS A 7 4.02 -19.18 1.46
N THR A 8 4.63 -20.31 1.76
CA THR A 8 5.26 -21.19 0.77
C THR A 8 4.93 -22.64 1.02
N HIS A 9 4.97 -23.45 -0.02
CA HIS A 9 4.59 -24.84 0.04
C HIS A 9 5.77 -25.77 -0.20
N PHE A 10 5.63 -27.01 0.27
CA PHE A 10 6.57 -28.08 0.01
C PHE A 10 5.86 -29.40 -0.21
N PHE A 11 6.56 -30.32 -0.82
CA PHE A 11 6.31 -31.77 -0.79
C PHE A 11 7.64 -32.46 -0.46
N PRO A 12 7.67 -33.53 0.34
CA PRO A 12 8.84 -34.38 0.43
C PRO A 12 9.19 -34.98 -0.94
N GLU A 13 10.48 -35.29 -1.17
CA GLU A 13 10.91 -35.98 -2.39
C GLU A 13 10.23 -37.35 -2.57
N SER A 14 9.92 -38.01 -1.46
CA SER A 14 9.19 -39.26 -1.44
C SER A 14 8.47 -39.47 -0.08
N TRP A 15 7.45 -40.26 -0.08
CA TRP A 15 6.78 -40.75 1.12
C TRP A 15 6.18 -42.13 0.91
N PRO A 16 5.83 -42.87 1.99
CA PRO A 16 5.22 -44.22 1.89
C PRO A 16 3.95 -44.20 1.06
N ASP A 17 3.64 -45.36 0.44
CA ASP A 17 2.35 -45.56 -0.24
C ASP A 17 1.20 -45.44 0.78
N LEU A 18 0.55 -44.28 0.82
CA LEU A 18 -0.55 -44.01 1.75
C LEU A 18 -1.81 -44.79 1.39
N ALA A 19 -2.00 -45.12 0.10
CA ALA A 19 -3.12 -45.94 -0.33
C ALA A 19 -3.01 -47.37 0.22
N ALA A 20 -1.84 -47.98 0.12
CA ALA A 20 -1.58 -49.29 0.75
C ALA A 20 -1.62 -49.22 2.28
N ARG A 21 -1.10 -48.14 2.87
CA ARG A 21 -1.04 -47.96 4.34
C ARG A 21 -2.40 -47.81 4.99
N TYR A 22 -3.35 -47.09 4.33
CA TYR A 22 -4.66 -46.78 4.90
C TYR A 22 -5.84 -47.48 4.21
N GLY A 23 -5.58 -48.30 3.19
CA GLY A 23 -6.59 -49.11 2.52
C GLY A 23 -7.60 -48.36 1.67
N SER A 24 -7.24 -47.17 1.16
CA SER A 24 -8.06 -46.34 0.27
C SER A 24 -7.24 -45.79 -0.91
N PRO A 25 -7.71 -45.88 -2.18
CA PRO A 25 -6.90 -45.57 -3.36
C PRO A 25 -6.68 -44.06 -3.61
N ASP A 26 -7.47 -43.20 -2.98
CA ASP A 26 -7.49 -41.76 -3.33
C ASP A 26 -6.51 -40.91 -2.49
N TRP A 27 -5.52 -41.51 -1.88
CA TRP A 27 -4.48 -40.79 -1.16
C TRP A 27 -3.47 -40.15 -2.12
N PRO A 28 -2.90 -38.97 -1.77
CA PRO A 28 -1.86 -38.35 -2.56
C PRO A 28 -0.62 -39.26 -2.68
N CYS A 29 -0.09 -39.37 -3.90
CA CYS A 29 1.17 -40.03 -4.17
C CYS A 29 2.02 -39.16 -5.10
N ILE A 30 3.35 -39.34 -5.04
CA ILE A 30 4.30 -38.64 -5.91
C ILE A 30 4.82 -39.61 -6.97
N LYS A 31 4.88 -39.14 -8.22
CA LYS A 31 5.45 -39.90 -9.33
C LYS A 31 6.52 -39.03 -10.01
N HIS A 32 7.79 -39.38 -9.84
CA HIS A 32 8.87 -38.74 -10.57
C HIS A 32 8.78 -39.05 -12.06
N THR A 33 8.83 -38.02 -12.91
CA THR A 33 8.71 -38.14 -14.37
C THR A 33 10.05 -37.98 -15.06
N GLU A 34 10.88 -37.06 -14.62
CA GLU A 34 12.24 -36.79 -15.06
C GLU A 34 13.06 -36.19 -13.90
N LYS A 35 14.37 -36.01 -14.11
CA LYS A 35 15.23 -35.41 -13.09
C LYS A 35 14.71 -34.01 -12.72
N GLY A 36 14.44 -33.79 -11.43
CA GLY A 36 13.96 -32.50 -10.92
C GLY A 36 12.46 -32.25 -11.17
N LYS A 37 11.68 -33.22 -11.69
CA LYS A 37 10.25 -33.06 -11.95
C LYS A 37 9.44 -34.24 -11.45
N ALA A 38 8.26 -33.95 -10.95
CA ALA A 38 7.32 -34.96 -10.47
C ALA A 38 5.86 -34.54 -10.70
N GLU A 39 4.98 -35.50 -10.60
CA GLU A 39 3.53 -35.31 -10.57
C GLU A 39 2.98 -35.73 -9.21
N ILE A 40 2.13 -34.91 -8.65
CA ILE A 40 1.25 -35.31 -7.55
C ILE A 40 -0.03 -35.88 -8.17
N ARG A 41 -0.42 -37.03 -7.69
CA ARG A 41 -1.61 -37.74 -8.15
C ARG A 41 -2.49 -38.12 -6.97
N LEU A 42 -3.81 -38.20 -7.18
CA LEU A 42 -4.79 -38.72 -6.24
C LEU A 42 -5.28 -40.08 -6.82
N GLY A 43 -4.69 -41.17 -6.36
CA GLY A 43 -4.79 -42.45 -7.04
C GLY A 43 -4.26 -42.32 -8.48
N ASP A 44 -5.07 -42.68 -9.47
CA ASP A 44 -4.71 -42.58 -10.89
C ASP A 44 -4.94 -41.17 -11.50
N LYS A 45 -5.58 -40.28 -10.77
CA LYS A 45 -5.91 -38.94 -11.29
C LYS A 45 -4.75 -37.98 -11.10
N PHE A 46 -4.33 -37.31 -12.19
CA PHE A 46 -3.38 -36.21 -12.15
C PHE A 46 -3.95 -35.05 -11.31
N PHE A 47 -3.14 -34.56 -10.37
CA PHE A 47 -3.49 -33.39 -9.56
C PHE A 47 -2.64 -32.19 -9.95
N ARG A 48 -1.30 -32.32 -9.93
CA ARG A 48 -0.40 -31.19 -10.20
C ARG A 48 1.00 -31.66 -10.62
N ALA A 49 1.60 -30.97 -11.60
CA ALA A 49 3.04 -31.07 -11.85
C ALA A 49 3.81 -30.18 -10.87
N ILE A 50 4.93 -30.68 -10.36
CA ILE A 50 5.83 -29.98 -9.43
C ILE A 50 7.28 -30.18 -9.87
N TYR A 51 8.18 -29.36 -9.32
CA TYR A 51 9.61 -29.45 -9.58
C TYR A 51 10.42 -29.47 -8.28
N ASP A 52 11.72 -29.65 -8.38
CA ASP A 52 12.62 -29.94 -7.25
C ASP A 52 12.68 -28.84 -6.18
N ALA A 53 12.30 -27.61 -6.46
CA ALA A 53 12.12 -26.58 -5.43
C ALA A 53 11.10 -26.98 -4.32
N CYS A 54 10.24 -27.96 -4.58
CA CYS A 54 9.35 -28.49 -3.55
C CYS A 54 10.07 -29.31 -2.49
N TRP A 55 11.20 -29.98 -2.80
CA TRP A 55 11.87 -30.95 -1.91
C TRP A 55 13.38 -30.76 -1.78
N ASP A 56 14.02 -30.09 -2.75
CA ASP A 56 15.47 -29.88 -2.73
C ASP A 56 15.81 -28.53 -2.09
N PRO A 57 16.46 -28.53 -0.90
CA PRO A 57 16.82 -27.30 -0.23
C PRO A 57 17.85 -26.46 -0.99
N GLU A 58 18.73 -27.07 -1.81
CA GLU A 58 19.74 -26.34 -2.56
C GLU A 58 19.10 -25.54 -3.72
N VAL A 59 18.11 -26.14 -4.40
CA VAL A 59 17.32 -25.45 -5.43
C VAL A 59 16.59 -24.27 -4.80
N ARG A 60 15.90 -24.52 -3.69
CA ARG A 60 15.12 -23.50 -2.99
C ARG A 60 15.99 -22.36 -2.49
N LEU A 61 17.15 -22.64 -1.90
CA LEU A 61 18.08 -21.60 -1.44
C LEU A 61 18.60 -20.73 -2.58
N ARG A 62 18.92 -21.30 -3.74
CA ARG A 62 19.32 -20.52 -4.93
C ARG A 62 18.20 -19.59 -5.42
N GLU A 63 16.96 -20.07 -5.43
CA GLU A 63 15.81 -19.24 -5.84
C GLU A 63 15.50 -18.16 -4.80
N MET A 64 15.62 -18.47 -3.50
CA MET A 64 15.55 -17.47 -2.42
C MET A 64 16.63 -16.39 -2.57
N ASP A 65 17.86 -16.76 -2.92
CA ASP A 65 18.96 -15.81 -3.16
C ASP A 65 18.66 -14.89 -4.35
N ALA A 66 18.13 -15.46 -5.43
CA ALA A 66 17.77 -14.70 -6.63
C ALA A 66 16.67 -13.64 -6.35
N ASP A 67 15.74 -13.95 -5.45
CA ASP A 67 14.65 -13.05 -5.08
C ASP A 67 14.95 -12.21 -3.82
N GLY A 68 16.13 -12.38 -3.18
CA GLY A 68 16.51 -11.65 -1.98
C GLY A 68 15.62 -11.97 -0.77
N ILE A 69 15.27 -13.25 -0.58
CA ILE A 69 14.48 -13.76 0.54
C ILE A 69 15.41 -14.32 1.60
N ASP A 70 15.37 -13.80 2.82
CA ASP A 70 16.22 -14.26 3.93
C ASP A 70 15.65 -15.48 4.64
N LEU A 71 14.32 -15.57 4.75
CA LEU A 71 13.62 -16.66 5.45
C LEU A 71 12.34 -17.03 4.72
N GLN A 72 12.13 -18.30 4.48
CA GLN A 72 10.86 -18.87 4.04
C GLN A 72 10.21 -19.72 5.12
N ILE A 73 8.87 -19.63 5.22
CA ILE A 73 8.06 -20.47 6.08
C ILE A 73 7.39 -21.53 5.20
N ILE A 74 7.85 -22.76 5.30
CA ILE A 74 7.31 -23.85 4.50
C ILE A 74 6.08 -24.47 5.17
N CYS A 75 5.08 -24.75 4.36
CA CYS A 75 3.83 -25.36 4.78
C CYS A 75 3.53 -26.58 3.90
N ALA A 76 2.89 -27.58 4.44
CA ALA A 76 2.38 -28.69 3.63
C ALA A 76 1.36 -28.15 2.61
N THR A 77 1.40 -28.68 1.39
CA THR A 77 0.39 -28.31 0.39
C THR A 77 -0.99 -28.78 0.85
N PRO A 78 -2.06 -27.97 0.71
CA PRO A 78 -3.38 -28.27 1.30
C PRO A 78 -4.02 -29.60 0.89
N VAL A 79 -3.63 -30.18 -0.26
CA VAL A 79 -4.06 -31.53 -0.67
C VAL A 79 -3.67 -32.62 0.35
N LEU A 80 -2.75 -32.31 1.27
CA LEU A 80 -2.27 -33.21 2.32
C LEU A 80 -3.04 -33.05 3.65
N PHE A 81 -4.01 -32.14 3.79
CA PHE A 81 -4.76 -31.92 5.04
C PHE A 81 -5.59 -33.11 5.47
N ALA A 82 -6.11 -33.90 4.53
CA ALA A 82 -6.85 -35.15 4.78
C ALA A 82 -8.07 -35.01 5.71
N TYR A 83 -8.77 -33.86 5.70
CA TYR A 83 -9.91 -33.61 6.59
C TYR A 83 -11.13 -34.52 6.32
N GLU A 84 -11.24 -35.08 5.11
CA GLU A 84 -12.31 -36.03 4.76
C GLU A 84 -11.98 -37.49 5.16
N ARG A 85 -10.79 -37.71 5.72
CA ARG A 85 -10.30 -39.04 6.07
C ARG A 85 -10.55 -39.35 7.56
N PRO A 86 -10.52 -40.63 7.96
CA PRO A 86 -10.56 -40.98 9.38
C PRO A 86 -9.48 -40.26 10.17
N ALA A 87 -9.83 -39.67 11.31
CA ALA A 87 -8.94 -38.79 12.08
C ALA A 87 -7.60 -39.45 12.46
N ALA A 88 -7.61 -40.76 12.75
CA ALA A 88 -6.38 -41.48 13.04
C ALA A 88 -5.41 -41.54 11.85
N ASN A 89 -5.95 -41.74 10.63
CA ASN A 89 -5.14 -41.76 9.40
C ASN A 89 -4.63 -40.34 9.06
N ALA A 90 -5.49 -39.33 9.25
CA ALA A 90 -5.11 -37.93 9.05
C ALA A 90 -4.04 -37.49 10.05
N LEU A 91 -4.10 -37.94 11.31
CA LEU A 91 -3.07 -37.67 12.32
C LEU A 91 -1.73 -38.32 11.96
N ASP A 92 -1.75 -39.57 11.51
CA ASP A 92 -0.52 -40.26 11.07
C ASP A 92 0.10 -39.60 9.83
N CYS A 93 -0.74 -39.21 8.88
CA CYS A 93 -0.34 -38.42 7.71
C CYS A 93 0.24 -37.05 8.12
N ALA A 94 -0.42 -36.33 9.04
CA ALA A 94 0.08 -35.04 9.53
C ALA A 94 1.47 -35.16 10.18
N LYS A 95 1.68 -36.15 11.05
CA LYS A 95 2.98 -36.42 11.68
C LYS A 95 4.07 -36.67 10.63
N LEU A 96 3.77 -37.51 9.63
CA LEU A 96 4.71 -37.83 8.55
C LEU A 96 5.20 -36.56 7.83
N PHE A 97 4.29 -35.66 7.42
CA PHE A 97 4.64 -34.45 6.67
C PHE A 97 5.20 -33.35 7.58
N ASN A 98 4.79 -33.26 8.83
CA ASN A 98 5.36 -32.34 9.79
C ASN A 98 6.85 -32.68 10.06
N ASP A 99 7.16 -33.94 10.25
CA ASP A 99 8.55 -34.40 10.48
C ASP A 99 9.40 -34.19 9.22
N ALA A 100 8.86 -34.47 8.03
CA ALA A 100 9.54 -34.21 6.75
C ALA A 100 9.80 -32.68 6.51
N ALA A 101 8.89 -31.81 6.97
CA ALA A 101 9.10 -30.37 6.90
C ALA A 101 10.30 -29.92 7.75
N LEU A 102 10.45 -30.46 8.96
CA LEU A 102 11.60 -30.16 9.82
C LEU A 102 12.90 -30.73 9.25
N GLU A 103 12.85 -31.90 8.62
CA GLU A 103 14.00 -32.46 7.93
C GLU A 103 14.47 -31.52 6.79
N LEU A 104 13.55 -31.03 5.95
CA LEU A 104 13.88 -30.06 4.91
C LEU A 104 14.45 -28.77 5.52
N CYS A 105 13.87 -28.26 6.61
CA CYS A 105 14.37 -27.07 7.31
C CYS A 105 15.79 -27.27 7.87
N SER A 106 16.13 -28.47 8.36
CA SER A 106 17.45 -28.76 8.91
C SER A 106 18.57 -28.61 7.87
N ARG A 107 18.26 -28.87 6.60
CA ARG A 107 19.15 -28.75 5.44
C ARG A 107 19.14 -27.33 4.85
N GLY A 108 18.25 -26.46 5.29
CA GLY A 108 18.01 -25.12 4.76
C GLY A 108 18.90 -24.01 5.35
N LEU A 109 20.05 -24.33 5.97
CA LEU A 109 21.03 -23.39 6.51
C LEU A 109 20.43 -22.32 7.45
N GLY A 110 19.36 -22.65 8.16
CA GLY A 110 18.63 -21.73 9.04
C GLY A 110 17.68 -20.75 8.34
N ARG A 111 17.60 -20.81 7.00
CA ARG A 111 16.76 -19.93 6.17
C ARG A 111 15.38 -20.50 5.85
N MET A 112 15.04 -21.65 6.41
CA MET A 112 13.72 -22.26 6.33
C MET A 112 13.20 -22.57 7.72
N LYS A 113 11.93 -22.33 7.97
CA LYS A 113 11.17 -22.74 9.15
C LYS A 113 9.83 -23.29 8.68
N ALA A 114 9.12 -24.01 9.55
CA ALA A 114 7.89 -24.68 9.14
C ALA A 114 6.68 -24.29 10.01
N LEU A 115 5.49 -24.31 9.38
CA LEU A 115 4.21 -24.50 10.08
C LEU A 115 3.79 -25.95 9.91
N CYS A 116 3.22 -26.54 10.97
CA CYS A 116 2.70 -27.90 10.91
C CYS A 116 1.30 -27.93 10.28
N GLN A 117 0.81 -29.12 9.97
CA GLN A 117 -0.61 -29.40 9.71
C GLN A 117 -1.17 -30.32 10.81
N VAL A 118 -2.48 -30.33 10.99
CA VAL A 118 -3.17 -31.09 12.05
C VAL A 118 -4.47 -31.69 11.52
N PRO A 119 -4.95 -32.80 12.12
CA PRO A 119 -6.25 -33.41 11.77
C PRO A 119 -7.41 -32.61 12.38
N LEU A 120 -7.77 -31.45 11.81
CA LEU A 120 -8.73 -30.52 12.40
C LEU A 120 -10.17 -31.06 12.53
N GLN A 121 -10.48 -32.21 11.92
CA GLN A 121 -11.74 -32.95 12.13
C GLN A 121 -11.83 -33.62 13.52
N ASP A 122 -10.69 -33.76 14.24
CA ASP A 122 -10.60 -34.25 15.63
C ASP A 122 -9.79 -33.21 16.44
N ILE A 123 -10.48 -32.41 17.23
CA ILE A 123 -9.91 -31.27 17.94
C ILE A 123 -8.85 -31.67 18.97
N ASP A 124 -9.09 -32.77 19.72
CA ASP A 124 -8.14 -33.25 20.71
C ASP A 124 -6.85 -33.76 20.05
N ALA A 125 -6.98 -34.52 18.96
CA ALA A 125 -5.85 -34.96 18.17
C ALA A 125 -5.09 -33.76 17.54
N ALA A 126 -5.81 -32.75 17.06
CA ALA A 126 -5.22 -31.55 16.49
C ALA A 126 -4.43 -30.74 17.53
N CYS A 127 -4.98 -30.52 18.73
CA CYS A 127 -4.30 -29.86 19.85
C CYS A 127 -3.01 -30.59 20.26
N ASN A 128 -3.11 -31.93 20.40
CA ASN A 128 -1.97 -32.77 20.78
C ASN A 128 -0.84 -32.72 19.73
N GLU A 129 -1.21 -32.82 18.44
CA GLU A 129 -0.22 -32.74 17.35
C GLU A 129 0.40 -31.37 17.23
N LEU A 130 -0.37 -30.27 17.39
CA LEU A 130 0.18 -28.93 17.45
C LEU A 130 1.22 -28.81 18.56
N SER A 131 0.90 -29.24 19.79
CA SER A 131 1.84 -29.17 20.92
C SER A 131 3.10 -30.01 20.67
N ARG A 132 2.98 -31.19 20.01
CA ARG A 132 4.12 -32.02 19.60
C ARG A 132 4.98 -31.28 18.58
N ALA A 133 4.36 -30.72 17.54
CA ALA A 133 5.05 -30.04 16.46
C ALA A 133 5.76 -28.76 16.95
N MET A 134 5.11 -27.97 17.81
CA MET A 134 5.73 -26.78 18.43
C MET A 134 6.98 -27.15 19.25
N LYS A 135 6.91 -28.23 20.05
CA LYS A 135 8.08 -28.75 20.80
C LYS A 135 9.19 -29.24 19.88
N ALA A 136 8.85 -29.77 18.71
CA ALA A 136 9.81 -30.22 17.70
C ALA A 136 10.46 -29.08 16.92
N GLY A 137 9.91 -27.85 16.94
CA GLY A 137 10.50 -26.66 16.33
C GLY A 137 9.69 -25.97 15.24
N HIS A 138 8.43 -26.35 15.04
CA HIS A 138 7.52 -25.58 14.21
C HIS A 138 7.18 -24.23 14.85
N LEU A 139 6.84 -23.23 14.04
CA LEU A 139 6.48 -21.88 14.51
C LEU A 139 4.97 -21.69 14.67
N GLY A 140 4.19 -22.68 14.31
CA GLY A 140 2.74 -22.63 14.32
C GLY A 140 2.13 -23.68 13.40
N VAL A 141 0.95 -23.41 12.88
CA VAL A 141 0.13 -24.35 12.11
C VAL A 141 -0.47 -23.69 10.86
N GLN A 142 -0.57 -24.46 9.79
CA GLN A 142 -1.42 -24.14 8.64
C GLN A 142 -2.69 -24.99 8.75
N ILE A 143 -3.85 -24.34 8.63
CA ILE A 143 -5.16 -24.99 8.64
C ILE A 143 -5.98 -24.64 7.40
N GLY A 144 -6.95 -25.49 7.08
CA GLY A 144 -7.96 -25.19 6.06
C GLY A 144 -8.95 -24.12 6.51
N ASN A 145 -9.68 -23.60 5.56
CA ASN A 145 -10.72 -22.59 5.75
C ASN A 145 -12.03 -23.17 6.33
N HIS A 146 -12.23 -24.46 6.27
CA HIS A 146 -13.36 -25.20 6.84
C HIS A 146 -13.03 -26.69 7.00
N VAL A 147 -13.87 -27.43 7.69
CA VAL A 147 -13.81 -28.89 7.83
C VAL A 147 -15.20 -29.48 7.56
N GLY A 148 -15.40 -30.09 6.39
CA GLY A 148 -16.74 -30.46 5.92
C GLY A 148 -17.67 -29.26 5.92
N GLU A 149 -18.83 -29.36 6.55
CA GLU A 149 -19.80 -28.25 6.66
C GLU A 149 -19.48 -27.23 7.77
N LYS A 150 -18.37 -27.39 8.52
CA LYS A 150 -18.01 -26.55 9.66
C LYS A 150 -17.08 -25.44 9.23
N ASN A 151 -17.54 -24.19 9.29
CA ASN A 151 -16.70 -23.01 9.12
C ASN A 151 -15.81 -22.75 10.36
N LEU A 152 -14.93 -21.76 10.29
CA LEU A 152 -13.98 -21.45 11.37
C LEU A 152 -14.65 -20.98 12.68
N ASP A 153 -15.91 -20.66 12.68
CA ASP A 153 -16.71 -20.30 13.86
C ASP A 153 -17.33 -21.50 14.59
N ASP A 154 -17.10 -22.76 14.15
CA ASP A 154 -17.45 -23.96 14.89
C ASP A 154 -16.77 -23.99 16.26
N GLU A 155 -17.50 -24.38 17.31
CA GLU A 155 -17.01 -24.32 18.69
C GLU A 155 -15.75 -25.18 18.92
N GLY A 156 -15.63 -26.32 18.23
CA GLY A 156 -14.42 -27.13 18.28
C GLY A 156 -13.23 -26.41 17.67
N ILE A 157 -13.43 -25.79 16.51
CA ILE A 157 -12.37 -25.01 15.84
C ILE A 157 -11.98 -23.79 16.69
N ILE A 158 -12.94 -23.10 17.32
CA ILE A 158 -12.66 -22.03 18.26
C ILE A 158 -11.80 -22.52 19.45
N THR A 159 -12.11 -23.71 19.99
CA THR A 159 -11.29 -24.34 21.05
C THR A 159 -9.86 -24.58 20.57
N PHE A 160 -9.68 -25.08 19.33
CA PHE A 160 -8.36 -25.26 18.74
C PHE A 160 -7.61 -23.92 18.57
N LEU A 161 -8.28 -22.84 18.09
CA LEU A 161 -7.68 -21.52 17.96
C LEU A 161 -7.27 -20.92 19.32
N GLN A 162 -8.04 -21.18 20.38
CA GLN A 162 -7.65 -20.83 21.75
C GLN A 162 -6.39 -21.58 22.18
N HIS A 163 -6.30 -22.88 21.85
CA HIS A 163 -5.09 -23.66 22.12
C HIS A 163 -3.87 -23.12 21.35
N CYS A 164 -4.03 -22.74 20.07
CA CYS A 164 -2.98 -22.08 19.29
C CYS A 164 -2.46 -20.80 19.99
N ALA A 165 -3.36 -19.96 20.50
CA ALA A 165 -3.00 -18.76 21.23
C ALA A 165 -2.23 -19.06 22.52
N ASN A 166 -2.60 -20.11 23.26
CA ASN A 166 -1.93 -20.55 24.49
C ASN A 166 -0.51 -21.10 24.23
N GLU A 167 -0.35 -21.89 23.14
CA GLU A 167 0.96 -22.38 22.69
C GLU A 167 1.83 -21.28 22.05
N GLY A 168 1.28 -20.10 21.79
CA GLY A 168 1.95 -19.04 21.05
C GLY A 168 2.23 -19.41 19.60
N ALA A 169 1.40 -20.26 19.00
CA ALA A 169 1.52 -20.68 17.61
C ALA A 169 0.97 -19.63 16.64
N ALA A 170 1.66 -19.40 15.53
CA ALA A 170 1.12 -18.66 14.39
C ALA A 170 0.15 -19.57 13.62
N VAL A 171 -0.98 -19.02 13.17
CA VAL A 171 -2.00 -19.77 12.42
C VAL A 171 -2.12 -19.18 11.01
N LEU A 172 -1.79 -19.96 9.98
CA LEU A 172 -2.05 -19.61 8.58
C LEU A 172 -3.31 -20.35 8.12
N VAL A 173 -4.34 -19.61 7.73
CA VAL A 173 -5.56 -20.17 7.13
C VAL A 173 -5.41 -20.18 5.62
N HIS A 174 -5.46 -21.37 5.03
CA HIS A 174 -5.30 -21.55 3.58
C HIS A 174 -6.49 -22.32 3.01
N PRO A 175 -7.13 -21.84 1.92
CA PRO A 175 -8.23 -22.56 1.28
C PRO A 175 -7.75 -23.89 0.69
N TRP A 176 -8.50 -24.97 0.93
CA TRP A 176 -8.15 -26.33 0.49
C TRP A 176 -9.23 -26.98 -0.36
N ASP A 177 -10.49 -26.71 -0.08
CA ASP A 177 -11.64 -27.10 -0.87
C ASP A 177 -12.49 -25.86 -1.18
N MET A 178 -12.98 -25.73 -2.40
CA MET A 178 -13.62 -24.52 -2.90
C MET A 178 -15.11 -24.77 -3.09
N MET A 179 -15.93 -23.81 -2.60
CA MET A 179 -17.38 -23.83 -2.77
C MET A 179 -17.78 -23.89 -4.24
N ALA A 180 -18.93 -24.47 -4.51
CA ALA A 180 -19.55 -24.51 -5.85
C ALA A 180 -18.61 -25.02 -6.96
N ARG A 181 -17.70 -25.94 -6.65
CA ARG A 181 -16.71 -26.48 -7.58
C ARG A 181 -17.35 -27.17 -8.79
N ASP A 182 -18.52 -27.76 -8.62
CA ASP A 182 -19.36 -28.34 -9.66
C ASP A 182 -19.81 -27.33 -10.73
N ARG A 183 -19.94 -26.06 -10.35
CA ARG A 183 -20.29 -24.95 -11.26
C ARG A 183 -19.08 -24.30 -11.93
N MET A 184 -17.88 -24.67 -11.56
CA MET A 184 -16.62 -24.04 -12.01
C MET A 184 -15.67 -25.05 -12.68
N PRO A 185 -16.12 -25.85 -13.69
CA PRO A 185 -15.30 -26.92 -14.27
C PRO A 185 -14.19 -26.39 -15.21
N ASN A 186 -14.24 -25.12 -15.63
CA ASN A 186 -13.36 -24.54 -16.64
C ASN A 186 -12.56 -23.35 -16.12
N TYR A 187 -11.52 -22.92 -16.87
CA TYR A 187 -10.77 -21.68 -16.71
C TYR A 187 -10.06 -21.53 -15.36
N MET A 188 -9.76 -22.61 -14.68
CA MET A 188 -9.25 -22.62 -13.31
C MET A 188 -10.14 -21.79 -12.33
N ALA A 189 -11.43 -21.69 -12.61
CA ALA A 189 -12.36 -20.91 -11.83
C ALA A 189 -12.44 -21.33 -10.33
N PRO A 190 -12.24 -22.60 -9.93
CA PRO A 190 -12.10 -22.94 -8.51
C PRO A 190 -11.00 -22.15 -7.80
N TRP A 191 -9.85 -21.89 -8.46
CA TRP A 191 -8.72 -21.16 -7.89
C TRP A 191 -8.87 -19.64 -8.01
N THR A 192 -9.46 -19.14 -9.11
CA THR A 192 -9.57 -17.70 -9.36
C THR A 192 -10.83 -17.06 -8.77
N VAL A 193 -11.88 -17.84 -8.50
CA VAL A 193 -13.17 -17.38 -7.96
C VAL A 193 -13.49 -18.08 -6.63
N GLY A 194 -13.49 -19.41 -6.62
CA GLY A 194 -13.87 -20.20 -5.43
C GLY A 194 -12.93 -19.98 -4.26
N MET A 195 -11.62 -20.04 -4.49
CA MET A 195 -10.61 -19.90 -3.45
C MET A 195 -10.67 -18.53 -2.72
N PRO A 196 -10.74 -17.37 -3.40
CA PRO A 196 -10.95 -16.10 -2.74
C PRO A 196 -12.29 -16.00 -1.97
N ALA A 197 -13.34 -16.64 -2.49
CA ALA A 197 -14.65 -16.66 -1.82
C ALA A 197 -14.62 -17.47 -0.51
N GLU A 198 -13.95 -18.61 -0.50
CA GLU A 198 -13.75 -19.44 0.71
C GLU A 198 -12.95 -18.69 1.77
N THR A 199 -11.85 -18.05 1.37
CA THR A 199 -11.04 -17.27 2.31
C THR A 199 -11.84 -16.11 2.91
N GLN A 200 -12.63 -15.40 2.10
CA GLN A 200 -13.54 -14.38 2.60
C GLN A 200 -14.58 -14.94 3.60
N LEU A 201 -15.20 -16.09 3.29
CA LEU A 201 -16.17 -16.72 4.18
C LEU A 201 -15.54 -17.06 5.53
N SER A 202 -14.28 -17.51 5.55
CA SER A 202 -13.54 -17.82 6.77
C SER A 202 -13.36 -16.58 7.66
N VAL A 203 -12.99 -15.43 7.07
CA VAL A 203 -12.87 -14.15 7.81
C VAL A 203 -14.23 -13.71 8.33
N VAL A 204 -15.25 -13.74 7.47
CA VAL A 204 -16.60 -13.24 7.79
C VAL A 204 -17.26 -14.11 8.88
N SER A 205 -17.08 -15.44 8.86
CA SER A 205 -17.62 -16.33 9.88
C SER A 205 -17.06 -16.01 11.28
N LEU A 206 -15.75 -15.76 11.39
CA LEU A 206 -15.13 -15.37 12.67
C LEU A 206 -15.58 -13.99 13.17
N ILE A 207 -15.80 -13.04 12.27
CA ILE A 207 -16.29 -11.71 12.64
C ILE A 207 -17.76 -11.77 13.09
N LEU A 208 -18.64 -12.27 12.22
CA LEU A 208 -20.10 -12.17 12.44
C LEU A 208 -20.62 -13.13 13.50
N SER A 209 -19.93 -14.23 13.78
CA SER A 209 -20.25 -15.11 14.92
C SER A 209 -19.87 -14.52 16.29
N GLY A 210 -19.12 -13.39 16.30
CA GLY A 210 -18.56 -12.82 17.52
C GLY A 210 -17.34 -13.59 18.06
N ALA A 211 -16.76 -14.51 17.26
CA ALA A 211 -15.65 -15.36 17.70
C ALA A 211 -14.43 -14.53 18.13
N PHE A 212 -14.10 -13.44 17.45
CA PHE A 212 -13.00 -12.56 17.84
C PHE A 212 -13.18 -11.90 19.21
N GLY A 213 -14.40 -11.76 19.72
CA GLY A 213 -14.66 -11.33 21.10
C GLY A 213 -14.31 -12.40 22.13
N ARG A 214 -14.38 -13.69 21.77
CA ARG A 214 -14.10 -14.85 22.62
C ARG A 214 -12.67 -15.37 22.50
N LEU A 215 -12.02 -15.13 21.36
CA LEU A 215 -10.64 -15.54 21.10
C LEU A 215 -9.65 -14.61 21.80
N PRO A 216 -8.56 -15.13 22.36
CA PRO A 216 -7.53 -14.32 23.01
C PRO A 216 -6.95 -13.25 22.07
N LYS A 217 -6.63 -12.07 22.61
CA LYS A 217 -6.05 -10.96 21.83
C LYS A 217 -4.66 -11.27 21.28
N ASN A 218 -3.94 -12.21 21.88
CA ASN A 218 -2.63 -12.67 21.45
C ASN A 218 -2.69 -13.77 20.35
N LEU A 219 -3.88 -14.17 19.91
CA LEU A 219 -4.00 -15.06 18.75
C LEU A 219 -3.40 -14.39 17.51
N ARG A 220 -2.47 -15.07 16.87
CA ARG A 220 -1.81 -14.63 15.65
C ARG A 220 -2.32 -15.47 14.48
N ILE A 221 -3.32 -14.96 13.80
CA ILE A 221 -3.98 -15.63 12.67
C ILE A 221 -3.78 -14.80 11.39
N CYS A 222 -3.44 -15.45 10.29
CA CYS A 222 -3.24 -14.86 8.98
C CYS A 222 -4.08 -15.62 7.95
N PHE A 223 -4.73 -14.89 7.04
CA PHE A 223 -5.48 -15.47 5.92
C PHE A 223 -4.70 -15.33 4.62
N ALA A 224 -4.56 -16.43 3.90
CA ALA A 224 -3.87 -16.49 2.63
C ALA A 224 -4.57 -15.66 1.53
N HIS A 225 -3.83 -15.32 0.47
CA HIS A 225 -4.31 -14.63 -0.73
C HIS A 225 -5.00 -13.29 -0.42
N GLY A 226 -4.35 -12.48 0.45
CA GLY A 226 -4.88 -11.16 0.85
C GLY A 226 -6.20 -11.22 1.61
N GLY A 227 -6.54 -12.34 2.26
CA GLY A 227 -7.86 -12.53 2.87
C GLY A 227 -8.97 -12.73 1.83
N GLY A 228 -8.62 -13.16 0.61
CA GLY A 228 -9.54 -13.38 -0.49
C GLY A 228 -10.18 -12.08 -0.98
N SER A 229 -11.50 -12.05 -1.05
CA SER A 229 -12.24 -10.86 -1.50
C SER A 229 -12.64 -9.92 -0.34
N PHE A 230 -12.17 -10.16 0.89
CA PHE A 230 -12.63 -9.46 2.10
C PHE A 230 -12.41 -7.94 2.01
N ALA A 231 -11.21 -7.50 1.65
CA ALA A 231 -10.90 -6.06 1.60
C ALA A 231 -11.79 -5.32 0.59
N PHE A 232 -12.05 -5.90 -0.58
CA PHE A 232 -12.92 -5.31 -1.61
C PHE A 232 -14.39 -5.28 -1.18
N LEU A 233 -14.86 -6.31 -0.47
CA LEU A 233 -16.27 -6.45 -0.09
C LEU A 233 -16.60 -5.95 1.32
N LEU A 234 -15.62 -5.39 2.05
CA LEU A 234 -15.83 -4.88 3.41
C LEU A 234 -16.96 -3.84 3.48
N GLY A 235 -17.02 -2.92 2.52
CA GLY A 235 -18.10 -1.92 2.47
C GLY A 235 -19.49 -2.53 2.29
N ARG A 236 -19.62 -3.65 1.55
CA ARG A 236 -20.88 -4.39 1.44
C ARG A 236 -21.25 -5.06 2.76
N LEU A 237 -20.26 -5.62 3.46
CA LEU A 237 -20.43 -6.25 4.76
C LEU A 237 -20.87 -5.23 5.83
N GLU A 238 -20.23 -4.05 5.87
CA GLU A 238 -20.60 -2.92 6.72
C GLU A 238 -22.04 -2.47 6.48
N ASN A 239 -22.40 -2.26 5.24
CA ASN A 239 -23.76 -1.84 4.88
C ASN A 239 -24.80 -2.87 5.32
N ALA A 240 -24.53 -4.18 5.13
CA ALA A 240 -25.41 -5.25 5.58
C ALA A 240 -25.50 -5.28 7.12
N TRP A 241 -24.39 -5.13 7.82
CA TRP A 241 -24.33 -5.09 9.28
C TRP A 241 -25.15 -3.92 9.87
N GLN A 242 -25.07 -2.73 9.25
CA GLN A 242 -25.81 -1.55 9.69
C GLN A 242 -27.33 -1.69 9.50
N HIS A 243 -27.75 -2.25 8.37
CA HIS A 243 -29.13 -2.15 7.92
C HIS A 243 -29.95 -3.45 8.04
N HIS A 244 -29.32 -4.58 8.32
CA HIS A 244 -30.01 -5.87 8.38
C HIS A 244 -29.69 -6.65 9.67
N PRO A 245 -30.66 -6.85 10.59
CA PRO A 245 -30.40 -7.50 11.89
C PRO A 245 -29.75 -8.90 11.77
N VAL A 246 -30.17 -9.70 10.78
CA VAL A 246 -29.59 -11.04 10.57
C VAL A 246 -28.12 -10.96 10.14
N ALA A 247 -27.76 -9.98 9.31
CA ALA A 247 -26.38 -9.79 8.87
C ALA A 247 -25.46 -9.25 9.97
N ARG A 248 -26.02 -8.71 11.05
CA ARG A 248 -25.25 -8.29 12.23
C ARG A 248 -24.71 -9.48 13.01
N GLY A 249 -25.42 -10.62 12.98
CA GLY A 249 -25.02 -11.83 13.71
C GLY A 249 -24.87 -11.59 15.21
N LYS A 250 -23.75 -12.07 15.77
CA LYS A 250 -23.33 -11.85 17.17
C LYS A 250 -22.19 -10.83 17.27
N CYS A 251 -21.93 -10.09 16.19
CA CYS A 251 -20.84 -9.12 16.06
C CYS A 251 -21.23 -7.82 16.77
N GLU A 252 -20.54 -7.45 17.83
CA GLU A 252 -20.85 -6.27 18.64
C GLU A 252 -20.42 -4.96 17.98
N LEU A 253 -19.31 -4.98 17.26
CA LEU A 253 -18.73 -3.82 16.57
C LEU A 253 -18.88 -3.97 15.04
N PRO A 254 -18.86 -2.86 14.28
CA PRO A 254 -18.80 -2.94 12.82
C PRO A 254 -17.65 -3.83 12.33
N PRO A 255 -17.83 -4.59 11.25
CA PRO A 255 -16.80 -5.52 10.73
C PRO A 255 -15.43 -4.91 10.52
N SER A 256 -15.34 -3.64 10.12
CA SER A 256 -14.06 -2.90 9.96
C SER A 256 -13.27 -2.73 11.25
N GLN A 257 -13.91 -2.82 12.41
CA GLN A 257 -13.24 -2.71 13.71
C GLN A 257 -12.49 -3.99 14.12
N TYR A 258 -12.57 -5.05 13.31
CA TYR A 258 -11.88 -6.31 13.58
C TYR A 258 -10.64 -6.53 12.70
N VAL A 259 -10.30 -5.62 11.79
CA VAL A 259 -9.14 -5.76 10.88
C VAL A 259 -7.80 -5.82 11.62
N ASP A 260 -7.74 -5.31 12.83
CA ASP A 260 -6.56 -5.39 13.70
C ASP A 260 -6.40 -6.77 14.40
N ARG A 261 -7.41 -7.66 14.29
CA ARG A 261 -7.42 -8.96 14.95
C ARG A 261 -6.74 -10.07 14.15
N PHE A 262 -6.42 -9.82 12.88
CA PHE A 262 -5.81 -10.81 11.99
C PHE A 262 -4.85 -10.16 10.99
N TYR A 263 -4.02 -10.99 10.38
CA TYR A 263 -3.15 -10.62 9.27
C TYR A 263 -3.72 -11.17 7.97
N VAL A 264 -3.23 -10.62 6.87
CA VAL A 264 -3.40 -11.17 5.52
C VAL A 264 -2.06 -11.18 4.81
N ASP A 265 -1.85 -12.09 3.87
CA ASP A 265 -0.64 -12.06 3.06
C ASP A 265 -0.75 -11.12 1.85
N SER A 266 0.36 -10.94 1.13
CA SER A 266 0.45 -10.06 -0.03
C SER A 266 0.22 -10.75 -1.37
N ALA A 267 -0.26 -12.00 -1.40
CA ALA A 267 -0.48 -12.76 -2.63
C ALA A 267 -1.72 -12.28 -3.40
N VAL A 268 -1.68 -11.03 -3.86
CA VAL A 268 -2.77 -10.36 -4.61
C VAL A 268 -2.36 -9.93 -6.02
N PHE A 269 -1.08 -10.10 -6.40
CA PHE A 269 -0.50 -10.07 -7.75
C PHE A 269 -0.69 -8.77 -8.57
N ASP A 270 -1.28 -7.70 -7.99
CA ASP A 270 -1.51 -6.41 -8.67
C ASP A 270 -1.30 -5.24 -7.70
N GLN A 271 -0.70 -4.15 -8.19
CA GLN A 271 -0.37 -2.97 -7.38
C GLN A 271 -1.61 -2.25 -6.80
N ARG A 272 -2.73 -2.23 -7.54
CA ARG A 272 -3.98 -1.61 -7.08
C ARG A 272 -4.63 -2.46 -5.99
N SER A 273 -4.58 -3.79 -6.15
CA SER A 273 -5.07 -4.74 -5.15
C SER A 273 -4.24 -4.67 -3.87
N LEU A 274 -2.92 -4.59 -3.97
CA LEU A 274 -2.03 -4.43 -2.81
C LEU A 274 -2.28 -3.09 -2.10
N ARG A 275 -2.50 -2.00 -2.85
CA ARG A 275 -2.82 -0.70 -2.27
C ARG A 275 -4.14 -0.75 -1.48
N LEU A 276 -5.22 -1.27 -2.09
CA LEU A 276 -6.51 -1.44 -1.41
C LEU A 276 -6.36 -2.30 -0.15
N LEU A 277 -5.59 -3.40 -0.24
CA LEU A 277 -5.37 -4.30 0.89
C LEU A 277 -4.71 -3.57 2.06
N VAL A 278 -3.66 -2.79 1.81
CA VAL A 278 -2.95 -2.01 2.84
C VAL A 278 -3.81 -0.85 3.37
N GLU A 279 -4.61 -0.20 2.53
CA GLU A 279 -5.56 0.85 2.96
C GLU A 279 -6.63 0.29 3.90
N VAL A 280 -7.14 -0.90 3.65
CA VAL A 280 -8.19 -1.54 4.47
C VAL A 280 -7.63 -2.16 5.74
N MET A 281 -6.53 -2.92 5.63
CA MET A 281 -5.97 -3.69 6.75
C MET A 281 -5.02 -2.88 7.63
N GLY A 282 -4.48 -1.77 7.12
CA GLY A 282 -3.38 -1.04 7.74
C GLY A 282 -2.01 -1.67 7.46
N THR A 283 -0.97 -0.86 7.61
CA THR A 283 0.42 -1.24 7.28
C THR A 283 1.01 -2.34 8.17
N ASP A 284 0.39 -2.61 9.32
CA ASP A 284 0.88 -3.57 10.33
C ASP A 284 0.22 -4.96 10.23
N ARG A 285 -0.72 -5.15 9.29
CA ARG A 285 -1.52 -6.38 9.16
C ARG A 285 -1.35 -7.10 7.82
N VAL A 286 -0.51 -6.58 6.94
CA VAL A 286 -0.16 -7.24 5.68
C VAL A 286 1.26 -7.79 5.79
N VAL A 287 1.45 -9.07 5.40
CA VAL A 287 2.72 -9.79 5.46
C VAL A 287 3.09 -10.31 4.07
N LEU A 288 4.39 -10.44 3.77
CA LEU A 288 4.81 -11.08 2.52
C LEU A 288 4.42 -12.55 2.51
N GLY A 289 3.68 -12.96 1.49
CA GLY A 289 3.37 -14.35 1.16
C GLY A 289 3.28 -14.51 -0.35
N SER A 290 3.93 -15.54 -0.90
CA SER A 290 4.14 -15.70 -2.33
C SER A 290 3.37 -16.83 -2.99
N ASP A 291 2.89 -17.82 -2.23
CA ASP A 291 2.34 -19.11 -2.74
C ASP A 291 3.38 -19.93 -3.54
N TYR A 292 4.68 -19.69 -3.27
CA TYR A 292 5.81 -20.39 -3.90
C TYR A 292 5.83 -21.89 -3.50
N PRO A 293 6.19 -22.82 -4.38
CA PRO A 293 6.74 -22.64 -5.73
C PRO A 293 5.73 -22.88 -6.86
N PHE A 294 4.47 -22.55 -6.67
CA PHE A 294 3.43 -22.86 -7.63
C PHE A 294 3.26 -21.80 -8.73
N PRO A 295 2.79 -22.20 -9.95
CA PRO A 295 2.67 -21.28 -11.09
C PRO A 295 1.70 -20.11 -10.86
N LEU A 296 0.75 -20.23 -9.93
CA LEU A 296 -0.16 -19.15 -9.54
C LEU A 296 0.42 -18.24 -8.45
N GLY A 297 1.63 -18.55 -7.94
CA GLY A 297 2.32 -17.74 -6.97
C GLY A 297 2.97 -16.49 -7.56
N GLU A 298 3.59 -15.67 -6.71
CA GLU A 298 4.30 -14.46 -7.12
C GLU A 298 5.61 -14.82 -7.83
N HIS A 299 5.74 -14.41 -9.11
CA HIS A 299 6.99 -14.52 -9.85
C HIS A 299 7.92 -13.35 -9.50
N GLY A 300 9.10 -13.64 -8.94
CA GLY A 300 10.00 -12.63 -8.36
C GLY A 300 9.48 -12.18 -7.00
N ILE A 301 9.60 -13.08 -6.02
CA ILE A 301 9.00 -12.96 -4.68
C ILE A 301 9.32 -11.63 -4.02
N GLY A 302 8.29 -10.91 -3.58
CA GLY A 302 8.38 -9.62 -2.92
C GLY A 302 8.50 -8.42 -3.87
N ASN A 303 8.58 -8.63 -5.19
CA ASN A 303 8.66 -7.53 -6.15
C ASN A 303 7.38 -6.70 -6.18
N LEU A 304 6.22 -7.29 -5.94
CA LEU A 304 4.97 -6.56 -5.80
C LEU A 304 5.07 -5.47 -4.71
N ILE A 305 5.67 -5.81 -3.57
CA ILE A 305 5.89 -4.86 -2.46
C ILE A 305 7.05 -3.91 -2.78
N ARG A 306 8.21 -4.42 -3.26
CA ARG A 306 9.39 -3.59 -3.55
C ARG A 306 9.10 -2.51 -4.59
N ASN A 307 8.34 -2.84 -5.63
CA ASN A 307 7.97 -1.94 -6.72
C ASN A 307 6.69 -1.12 -6.43
N SER A 308 6.11 -1.24 -5.24
CA SER A 308 4.95 -0.45 -4.83
C SER A 308 5.33 1.01 -4.56
N HIS A 309 4.32 1.87 -4.55
CA HIS A 309 4.46 3.29 -4.20
C HIS A 309 4.49 3.54 -2.68
N PHE A 310 4.52 2.51 -1.85
CA PHE A 310 4.60 2.67 -0.41
C PHE A 310 5.95 3.24 0.02
N SER A 311 5.95 3.93 1.17
CA SER A 311 7.19 4.39 1.81
C SER A 311 8.11 3.21 2.16
N ASP A 312 9.41 3.44 2.25
CA ASP A 312 10.38 2.42 2.63
C ASP A 312 10.07 1.81 4.01
N THR A 313 9.55 2.60 4.93
CA THR A 313 9.06 2.13 6.24
C THR A 313 7.92 1.13 6.07
N THR A 314 6.94 1.42 5.22
CA THR A 314 5.84 0.50 4.92
C THR A 314 6.35 -0.76 4.23
N LYS A 315 7.18 -0.63 3.19
CA LYS A 315 7.80 -1.79 2.51
C LYS A 315 8.56 -2.68 3.49
N THR A 316 9.32 -2.09 4.40
CA THR A 316 10.05 -2.80 5.46
C THR A 316 9.13 -3.58 6.40
N LYS A 317 7.98 -3.01 6.77
CA LYS A 317 6.95 -3.70 7.55
C LYS A 317 6.40 -4.90 6.79
N LEU A 318 5.95 -4.69 5.57
CA LEU A 318 5.33 -5.73 4.74
C LEU A 318 6.31 -6.85 4.39
N LEU A 319 7.56 -6.54 4.05
CA LEU A 319 8.57 -7.51 3.66
C LEU A 319 9.09 -8.38 4.82
N GLY A 320 9.00 -7.92 6.08
CA GLY A 320 9.59 -8.73 7.14
C GLY A 320 9.19 -8.40 8.58
N GLN A 321 8.98 -7.14 8.96
CA GLN A 321 8.67 -6.81 10.36
C GLN A 321 7.35 -7.43 10.82
N ASN A 322 6.31 -7.32 10.00
CA ASN A 322 4.99 -7.90 10.30
C ASN A 322 5.06 -9.42 10.36
N ALA A 323 5.84 -10.05 9.47
CA ALA A 323 6.07 -11.49 9.50
C ALA A 323 6.75 -11.93 10.80
N LYS A 324 7.73 -11.17 11.32
CA LYS A 324 8.35 -11.44 12.64
C LYS A 324 7.32 -11.36 13.75
N ALA A 325 6.46 -10.35 13.75
CA ALA A 325 5.39 -10.19 14.74
C ALA A 325 4.37 -11.34 14.64
N PHE A 326 3.94 -11.68 13.42
CA PHE A 326 3.03 -12.80 13.16
C PHE A 326 3.61 -14.14 13.65
N LEU A 327 4.88 -14.42 13.36
CA LEU A 327 5.54 -15.67 13.75
C LEU A 327 6.00 -15.69 15.21
N GLY A 328 5.96 -14.57 15.94
CA GLY A 328 6.48 -14.45 17.30
C GLY A 328 8.00 -14.60 17.39
N LEU A 329 8.70 -14.27 16.32
CA LEU A 329 10.15 -14.29 16.31
C LEU A 329 10.66 -13.10 17.13
N LYS A 330 11.38 -13.38 18.21
CA LYS A 330 12.06 -12.34 18.99
C LYS A 330 13.08 -11.63 18.10
N PRO A 331 13.27 -10.31 18.25
CA PRO A 331 14.42 -9.65 17.64
C PRO A 331 15.69 -10.43 18.04
N ALA A 332 16.54 -10.78 17.09
CA ALA A 332 17.83 -11.37 17.43
C ALA A 332 18.52 -10.46 18.44
N ALA A 333 19.05 -11.04 19.52
CA ALA A 333 19.85 -10.28 20.48
C ALA A 333 20.97 -9.59 19.69
N GLN A 334 20.91 -8.27 19.64
CA GLN A 334 21.87 -7.46 18.91
C GLN A 334 23.23 -7.61 19.59
N SER A 335 24.24 -8.08 18.82
CA SER A 335 25.62 -7.72 19.11
C SER A 335 25.74 -6.19 19.04
N PRO A 336 26.50 -5.55 19.94
CA PRO A 336 26.51 -4.10 20.01
C PRO A 336 27.24 -3.52 18.80
N LYS A 337 26.49 -2.96 17.86
CA LYS A 337 26.82 -1.89 16.91
C LYS A 337 25.85 -1.92 15.73
N GLU A 338 24.81 -1.08 15.85
CA GLU A 338 24.26 -0.23 14.81
C GLU A 338 22.92 0.30 15.35
N GLU A 339 22.90 1.60 15.61
CA GLU A 339 21.75 2.32 16.13
C GLU A 339 20.64 2.35 15.08
N SER A 340 19.48 1.78 15.42
CA SER A 340 18.28 1.82 14.57
C SER A 340 17.35 2.92 15.05
N PHE A 341 17.01 3.82 14.15
CA PHE A 341 15.94 4.79 14.33
C PHE A 341 14.58 4.08 14.38
N GLY A 342 13.98 3.98 15.54
CA GLY A 342 12.62 3.51 15.77
C GLY A 342 11.69 4.66 16.11
N CYS A 343 10.50 4.69 15.50
CA CYS A 343 9.44 5.62 15.86
C CYS A 343 8.89 5.26 17.26
N PRO A 344 8.89 6.17 18.25
CA PRO A 344 8.48 5.84 19.59
C PRO A 344 7.01 6.17 19.84
N VAL A 345 6.17 5.15 19.95
CA VAL A 345 4.97 5.22 20.78
C VAL A 345 4.95 4.00 21.69
N ALA A 346 5.69 4.05 22.78
CA ALA A 346 5.49 3.27 23.99
C ALA A 346 6.31 3.93 25.09
N HIS A 347 5.71 4.11 26.25
CA HIS A 347 6.24 4.71 27.47
C HIS A 347 7.76 4.54 27.64
N VAL A 348 8.50 5.57 27.27
CA VAL A 348 9.92 5.69 27.53
C VAL A 348 10.03 6.41 28.86
N LYS A 349 10.79 5.83 29.82
CA LYS A 349 11.38 6.61 30.92
C LYS A 349 12.12 7.76 30.24
N GLU A 350 11.91 8.97 30.73
CA GLU A 350 12.60 10.15 30.24
C GLU A 350 14.11 9.87 30.16
N PRO A 351 14.72 10.05 28.95
CA PRO A 351 16.17 9.96 28.87
C PRO A 351 16.78 11.17 29.59
N ASP A 352 17.84 10.94 30.30
CA ASP A 352 18.65 11.97 30.93
C ASP A 352 19.17 12.94 29.85
N LEU A 353 18.63 14.16 29.82
CA LEU A 353 18.86 15.20 28.81
C LEU A 353 20.20 15.92 28.95
N THR A 354 21.25 15.26 29.46
CA THR A 354 22.55 15.88 29.71
C THR A 354 23.65 15.60 28.68
N SER A 355 23.32 15.12 27.45
CA SER A 355 24.29 15.07 26.36
C SER A 355 24.04 16.21 25.36
N GLU A 356 24.63 17.36 25.59
CA GLU A 356 24.75 18.43 24.61
C GLU A 356 25.48 17.90 23.35
N GLY A 357 24.77 17.85 22.20
CA GLY A 357 25.37 17.61 20.88
C GLY A 357 24.87 16.42 20.08
N GLN A 358 24.03 15.54 20.60
CA GLN A 358 23.54 14.40 19.83
C GLN A 358 22.28 14.75 19.03
N LEU A 359 22.28 14.48 17.71
CA LEU A 359 21.13 14.70 16.83
C LEU A 359 20.01 13.70 17.17
N THR A 360 18.85 14.20 17.57
CA THR A 360 17.64 13.41 17.88
C THR A 360 16.53 13.76 16.89
N TYR A 361 15.51 12.90 16.76
CA TYR A 361 14.32 13.19 15.96
C TYR A 361 13.69 14.54 16.33
N SER A 362 13.54 14.81 17.61
CA SER A 362 12.90 16.01 18.13
C SER A 362 13.69 17.28 17.82
N ASN A 363 15.03 17.28 18.01
CA ASN A 363 15.85 18.46 17.75
C ASN A 363 16.15 18.65 16.26
N TYR A 364 16.26 17.58 15.46
CA TYR A 364 16.41 17.66 14.01
C TYR A 364 15.20 18.30 13.35
N LEU A 365 14.00 17.85 13.70
CA LEU A 365 12.75 18.39 13.16
C LEU A 365 12.23 19.62 13.92
N ARG A 366 12.90 20.01 14.99
CA ARG A 366 12.49 21.12 15.87
C ARG A 366 11.03 20.96 16.32
N VAL A 367 10.65 19.76 16.73
CA VAL A 367 9.28 19.41 17.09
C VAL A 367 8.72 20.30 18.22
N PRO A 368 9.48 20.60 19.31
CA PRO A 368 8.96 21.47 20.37
C PRO A 368 8.58 22.86 19.87
N GLU A 369 9.39 23.46 19.00
CA GLU A 369 9.11 24.78 18.43
C GLU A 369 7.95 24.73 17.44
N LEU A 370 7.92 23.70 16.58
CA LEU A 370 6.83 23.49 15.61
C LEU A 370 5.47 23.40 16.32
N LEU A 371 5.38 22.65 17.42
CA LEU A 371 4.14 22.44 18.18
C LEU A 371 3.74 23.63 19.05
N GLN A 372 4.53 24.69 19.12
CA GLN A 372 4.19 25.96 19.79
C GLN A 372 3.65 27.04 18.85
N LEU A 373 3.66 26.78 17.53
CA LEU A 373 3.22 27.77 16.52
C LEU A 373 1.70 27.85 16.37
N GLN A 374 0.92 26.96 17.00
CA GLN A 374 -0.53 26.92 16.90
C GLN A 374 -1.17 27.76 18.00
N GLN A 375 -1.28 29.08 17.77
CA GLN A 375 -1.81 30.01 18.78
C GLN A 375 -3.24 30.46 18.40
N LEU A 376 -4.20 30.06 19.23
CA LEU A 376 -5.61 30.42 19.07
C LEU A 376 -5.84 31.91 19.33
N GLN A 377 -6.66 32.56 18.48
CA GLN A 377 -7.03 33.97 18.59
C GLN A 377 -8.42 34.16 19.23
N SER A 378 -9.24 33.12 19.30
CA SER A 378 -10.58 33.20 19.89
C SER A 378 -10.55 33.21 21.41
N SER A 379 -11.41 34.07 22.01
CA SER A 379 -11.65 34.12 23.44
C SER A 379 -13.19 34.20 23.65
N PRO A 380 -13.80 33.21 24.33
CA PRO A 380 -13.22 31.95 24.80
C PRO A 380 -12.72 31.08 23.64
N GLN A 381 -11.72 30.24 23.90
CA GLN A 381 -11.12 29.37 22.91
C GLN A 381 -12.16 28.47 22.21
N ARG A 382 -12.04 28.33 20.89
CA ARG A 382 -12.89 27.49 20.06
C ARG A 382 -12.12 26.25 19.63
N HIS A 383 -12.69 25.07 19.87
CA HIS A 383 -12.02 23.78 19.62
C HIS A 383 -11.50 23.65 18.18
N ASP A 384 -12.31 23.96 17.18
CA ASP A 384 -11.99 23.75 15.78
C ASP A 384 -11.03 24.82 15.18
N GLU A 385 -10.70 25.87 15.94
CA GLU A 385 -9.70 26.84 15.51
C GLU A 385 -8.30 26.21 15.41
N LEU A 386 -7.96 25.27 16.29
CA LEU A 386 -6.71 24.53 16.20
C LEU A 386 -6.64 23.73 14.88
N LEU A 387 -7.71 23.04 14.51
CA LEU A 387 -7.79 22.32 13.24
C LEU A 387 -7.56 23.29 12.06
N PHE A 388 -8.19 24.46 12.08
CA PHE A 388 -8.04 25.47 11.03
C PHE A 388 -6.57 25.92 10.90
N ILE A 389 -5.90 26.21 12.01
CA ILE A 389 -4.49 26.60 12.01
C ILE A 389 -3.60 25.47 11.47
N VAL A 390 -3.73 24.25 11.99
CA VAL A 390 -2.88 23.10 11.60
C VAL A 390 -3.02 22.82 10.10
N ILE A 391 -4.23 22.81 9.56
CA ILE A 391 -4.47 22.57 8.12
C ILE A 391 -3.76 23.65 7.27
N HIS A 392 -3.86 24.91 7.62
CA HIS A 392 -3.21 25.98 6.86
C HIS A 392 -1.69 25.94 6.98
N GLN A 393 -1.15 25.65 8.16
CA GLN A 393 0.30 25.44 8.34
C GLN A 393 0.82 24.26 7.54
N THR A 394 0.07 23.15 7.45
CA THR A 394 0.47 22.00 6.63
C THR A 394 0.43 22.32 5.14
N TYR A 395 -0.52 23.14 4.64
CA TYR A 395 -0.49 23.65 3.27
C TYR A 395 0.79 24.46 3.01
N GLU A 396 1.16 25.40 3.88
CA GLU A 396 2.35 26.23 3.71
C GLU A 396 3.65 25.40 3.74
N LEU A 397 3.75 24.36 4.56
CA LEU A 397 4.88 23.43 4.57
C LEU A 397 5.00 22.64 3.26
N TRP A 398 3.88 22.16 2.71
CA TRP A 398 3.87 21.49 1.42
C TRP A 398 4.14 22.44 0.25
N PHE A 399 3.67 23.68 0.30
CA PHE A 399 4.01 24.69 -0.71
C PHE A 399 5.50 24.98 -0.74
N LYS A 400 6.16 25.00 0.43
CA LYS A 400 7.61 25.14 0.53
C LYS A 400 8.35 24.00 -0.17
N GLU A 401 7.92 22.74 0.03
CA GLU A 401 8.51 21.59 -0.65
C GLU A 401 8.23 21.61 -2.16
N LEU A 402 7.01 21.96 -2.57
CA LEU A 402 6.67 22.13 -3.98
C LEU A 402 7.58 23.18 -4.67
N LEU A 403 7.80 24.32 -4.03
CA LEU A 403 8.70 25.35 -4.56
C LEU A 403 10.14 24.83 -4.69
N HIS A 404 10.62 24.10 -3.68
CA HIS A 404 11.95 23.49 -3.71
C HIS A 404 12.14 22.54 -4.89
N ASP A 405 11.17 21.65 -5.12
CA ASP A 405 11.19 20.70 -6.21
C ASP A 405 10.99 21.33 -7.58
N LEU A 406 10.03 22.25 -7.71
CA LEU A 406 9.78 22.96 -8.97
C LEU A 406 10.98 23.82 -9.39
N ASP A 407 11.68 24.44 -8.44
CA ASP A 407 12.93 25.15 -8.72
C ASP A 407 14.03 24.19 -9.20
N ALA A 408 14.07 22.97 -8.70
CA ALA A 408 14.99 21.95 -9.19
C ALA A 408 14.62 21.49 -10.60
N VAL A 409 13.34 21.30 -10.91
CA VAL A 409 12.85 21.00 -12.28
C VAL A 409 13.25 22.11 -13.25
N VAL A 410 13.08 23.37 -12.86
CA VAL A 410 13.52 24.53 -13.68
C VAL A 410 15.02 24.46 -13.96
N ARG A 411 15.86 24.13 -12.96
CA ARG A 411 17.31 23.98 -13.16
C ARG A 411 17.65 22.84 -14.11
N SER A 412 17.04 21.67 -13.96
CA SER A 412 17.25 20.52 -14.84
C SER A 412 16.86 20.83 -16.28
N LEU A 413 15.68 21.41 -16.53
CA LEU A 413 15.24 21.78 -17.88
C LEU A 413 16.11 22.89 -18.50
N ARG A 414 16.62 23.84 -17.71
CA ARG A 414 17.62 24.82 -18.19
C ARG A 414 18.93 24.15 -18.62
N THR A 415 19.39 23.14 -17.88
CA THR A 415 20.57 22.36 -18.27
C THR A 415 20.31 21.66 -19.60
N VAL A 416 19.14 21.08 -19.80
CA VAL A 416 18.74 20.46 -21.09
C VAL A 416 18.70 21.51 -22.21
N ALA A 417 18.18 22.72 -21.97
CA ALA A 417 18.17 23.77 -22.97
C ALA A 417 19.59 24.21 -23.42
N LEU A 418 20.58 24.06 -22.54
CA LEU A 418 21.99 24.34 -22.86
C LEU A 418 22.73 23.12 -23.45
N SER A 419 22.29 21.89 -23.09
CA SER A 419 22.89 20.64 -23.51
C SER A 419 21.81 19.57 -23.77
N PRO A 420 21.19 19.53 -24.97
CA PRO A 420 20.05 18.68 -25.28
C PRO A 420 20.27 17.18 -25.12
N ALA A 421 21.54 16.72 -25.06
CA ALA A 421 21.89 15.32 -24.86
C ALA A 421 21.81 14.86 -23.39
N SER A 422 21.49 15.75 -22.44
CA SER A 422 21.46 15.48 -21.00
C SER A 422 20.20 14.70 -20.59
N ARG A 423 20.14 13.41 -20.90
CA ARG A 423 18.98 12.54 -20.57
C ARG A 423 18.74 12.41 -19.07
N ASP A 424 19.80 12.39 -18.26
CA ASP A 424 19.68 12.30 -16.81
C ASP A 424 18.90 13.48 -16.22
N GLU A 425 19.04 14.67 -16.81
CA GLU A 425 18.31 15.86 -16.38
C GLU A 425 16.82 15.80 -16.77
N VAL A 426 16.48 15.19 -17.91
CA VAL A 426 15.07 14.94 -18.30
C VAL A 426 14.42 13.95 -17.34
N TYR A 427 15.14 12.87 -17.00
CA TYR A 427 14.70 11.89 -16.01
C TYR A 427 14.51 12.53 -14.64
N GLU A 428 15.47 13.34 -14.17
CA GLU A 428 15.39 14.03 -12.88
C GLU A 428 14.19 15.01 -12.84
N ALA A 429 13.95 15.76 -13.92
CA ALA A 429 12.77 16.62 -14.03
C ALA A 429 11.47 15.82 -13.91
N ALA A 430 11.33 14.70 -14.63
CA ALA A 430 10.16 13.82 -14.56
C ALA A 430 9.97 13.24 -13.15
N ARG A 431 11.07 12.81 -12.50
CA ARG A 431 11.05 12.28 -11.12
C ARG A 431 10.56 13.29 -10.10
N LEU A 432 11.04 14.53 -10.18
CA LEU A 432 10.65 15.61 -9.28
C LEU A 432 9.19 16.04 -9.53
N LEU A 433 8.78 16.18 -10.79
CA LEU A 433 7.39 16.47 -11.14
C LEU A 433 6.44 15.40 -10.60
N ARG A 434 6.82 14.12 -10.65
CA ARG A 434 6.04 13.04 -10.04
C ARG A 434 5.86 13.27 -8.53
N ARG A 435 6.90 13.70 -7.79
CA ARG A 435 6.77 14.03 -6.36
C ARG A 435 5.85 15.23 -6.15
N CYS A 436 5.94 16.25 -6.99
CA CYS A 436 5.02 17.38 -6.96
C CYS A 436 3.55 16.94 -7.14
N THR A 437 3.27 15.99 -8.04
CA THR A 437 1.90 15.47 -8.23
C THR A 437 1.40 14.71 -6.98
N GLU A 438 2.25 13.91 -6.33
CA GLU A 438 1.86 13.20 -5.10
C GLU A 438 1.60 14.19 -3.94
N ILE A 439 2.41 15.25 -3.81
CA ILE A 439 2.14 16.32 -2.83
C ILE A 439 0.80 17.00 -3.12
N MET A 440 0.50 17.30 -4.38
CA MET A 440 -0.79 17.91 -4.75
C MET A 440 -1.97 16.99 -4.43
N ARG A 441 -1.86 15.67 -4.56
CA ARG A 441 -2.90 14.71 -4.13
C ARG A 441 -3.18 14.80 -2.63
N VAL A 442 -2.11 14.90 -1.81
CA VAL A 442 -2.24 15.11 -0.36
C VAL A 442 -2.98 16.42 -0.07
N LEU A 443 -2.61 17.52 -0.75
CA LEU A 443 -3.25 18.83 -0.58
C LEU A 443 -4.74 18.82 -0.94
N VAL A 444 -5.12 18.12 -2.01
CA VAL A 444 -6.54 17.93 -2.39
C VAL A 444 -7.29 17.13 -1.33
N THR A 445 -6.66 16.08 -0.79
CA THR A 445 -7.29 15.22 0.24
C THR A 445 -7.47 15.94 1.57
N GLN A 446 -6.61 16.88 1.94
CA GLN A 446 -6.73 17.64 3.20
C GLN A 446 -8.03 18.43 3.35
N PHE A 447 -8.68 18.81 2.24
CA PHE A 447 -10.00 19.44 2.31
C PHE A 447 -11.03 18.59 3.05
N THR A 448 -10.97 17.26 2.93
CA THR A 448 -11.91 16.35 3.60
C THR A 448 -11.81 16.45 5.13
N ILE A 449 -10.61 16.72 5.65
CA ILE A 449 -10.40 16.93 7.09
C ILE A 449 -10.99 18.28 7.51
N LEU A 450 -10.73 19.36 6.75
CA LEU A 450 -11.26 20.68 7.04
C LEU A 450 -12.80 20.72 6.96
N GLU A 451 -13.40 19.94 6.06
CA GLU A 451 -14.84 19.82 5.88
C GLU A 451 -15.56 19.09 7.04
N THR A 452 -14.83 18.48 7.97
CA THR A 452 -15.40 17.94 9.22
C THR A 452 -15.81 19.02 10.18
N MET A 453 -15.28 20.25 10.03
CA MET A 453 -15.66 21.40 10.82
C MET A 453 -17.05 21.91 10.43
N LEU A 454 -17.96 22.05 11.40
CA LEU A 454 -19.28 22.59 11.15
C LEU A 454 -19.22 24.09 10.75
N PRO A 455 -20.06 24.55 9.83
CA PRO A 455 -20.13 25.97 9.46
C PRO A 455 -20.30 26.90 10.66
N THR A 456 -21.12 26.52 11.64
CA THR A 456 -21.34 27.27 12.87
C THR A 456 -20.11 27.38 13.75
N HIS A 457 -19.26 26.36 13.75
CA HIS A 457 -18.00 26.34 14.51
C HIS A 457 -16.99 27.31 13.86
N PHE A 458 -16.87 27.28 12.53
CA PHE A 458 -16.04 28.26 11.81
C PHE A 458 -16.50 29.70 12.05
N LEU A 459 -17.80 29.96 11.91
CA LEU A 459 -18.37 31.29 12.11
C LEU A 459 -18.17 31.82 13.54
N ALA A 460 -17.97 30.94 14.54
CA ALA A 460 -17.76 31.33 15.93
C ALA A 460 -16.41 32.00 16.19
N PHE A 461 -15.39 31.80 15.32
CA PHE A 461 -14.09 32.47 15.41
C PHE A 461 -13.69 33.26 14.18
N ARG A 462 -14.43 33.13 13.07
CA ARG A 462 -14.12 33.75 11.77
C ARG A 462 -13.78 35.25 11.85
N THR A 463 -14.58 36.02 12.64
CA THR A 463 -14.38 37.46 12.78
C THR A 463 -13.06 37.84 13.48
N LYS A 464 -12.45 36.90 14.21
CA LYS A 464 -11.16 37.10 14.85
C LYS A 464 -9.98 36.94 13.87
N LEU A 465 -10.25 36.38 12.69
CA LEU A 465 -9.25 36.20 11.64
C LEU A 465 -9.08 37.44 10.73
N GLU A 466 -10.04 38.37 10.76
CA GLU A 466 -10.00 39.56 9.91
C GLU A 466 -8.83 40.49 10.32
N PRO A 467 -8.03 41.00 9.34
CA PRO A 467 -8.20 40.93 7.88
C PRO A 467 -7.43 39.79 7.20
N ALA A 468 -6.97 38.76 7.93
CA ALA A 468 -6.21 37.67 7.34
C ALA A 468 -7.03 36.83 6.34
N SER A 469 -6.42 36.44 5.23
CA SER A 469 -7.07 35.71 4.15
C SER A 469 -6.08 34.80 3.44
N GLY A 470 -6.52 33.67 2.92
CA GLY A 470 -5.74 32.77 2.07
C GLY A 470 -5.18 33.43 0.79
N PHE A 471 -5.71 34.57 0.39
CA PHE A 471 -5.12 35.40 -0.67
C PHE A 471 -3.70 35.87 -0.37
N GLN A 472 -3.35 35.97 0.90
CA GLN A 472 -2.05 36.41 1.39
C GLN A 472 -1.04 35.26 1.49
N SER A 473 -1.36 34.04 1.04
CA SER A 473 -0.36 32.98 0.91
C SER A 473 0.65 33.36 -0.18
N GLU A 474 1.81 33.84 0.25
CA GLU A 474 2.92 34.19 -0.62
C GLU A 474 3.41 32.97 -1.41
N GLN A 475 3.60 31.83 -0.74
CA GLN A 475 4.14 30.62 -1.36
C GLN A 475 3.23 30.08 -2.47
N PHE A 476 1.90 30.11 -2.28
CA PHE A 476 0.99 29.71 -3.35
C PHE A 476 1.08 30.64 -4.57
N ARG A 477 1.22 31.97 -4.36
CA ARG A 477 1.45 32.93 -5.44
C ARG A 477 2.80 32.70 -6.12
N GLU A 478 3.82 32.37 -5.34
CA GLU A 478 5.14 32.04 -5.87
C GLU A 478 5.08 30.80 -6.79
N ILE A 479 4.31 29.75 -6.42
CA ILE A 479 4.06 28.58 -7.28
C ILE A 479 3.39 29.00 -8.60
N GLU A 480 2.33 29.82 -8.54
CA GLU A 480 1.65 30.31 -9.75
C GLU A 480 2.60 31.06 -10.68
N PHE A 481 3.43 31.96 -10.12
CA PHE A 481 4.39 32.76 -10.91
C PHE A 481 5.51 31.88 -11.48
N LEU A 482 6.02 30.94 -10.69
CA LEU A 482 7.01 29.98 -11.13
C LEU A 482 6.49 29.09 -12.27
N CYS A 483 5.22 28.73 -12.27
CA CYS A 483 4.58 27.97 -13.34
C CYS A 483 4.13 28.81 -14.54
N GLY A 484 4.29 30.13 -14.50
CA GLY A 484 4.01 31.04 -15.65
C GLY A 484 2.72 31.86 -15.54
N LEU A 485 1.87 31.65 -14.51
CA LEU A 485 0.67 32.46 -14.26
C LEU A 485 1.04 33.73 -13.48
N ARG A 486 1.54 34.77 -14.17
CA ARG A 486 2.02 36.03 -13.60
C ARG A 486 0.93 37.10 -13.67
N ASP A 487 0.50 37.61 -12.51
CA ASP A 487 -0.47 38.69 -12.38
C ASP A 487 0.10 39.77 -11.44
N GLU A 488 0.54 40.88 -12.00
CA GLU A 488 1.11 42.01 -11.24
C GLU A 488 0.17 42.57 -10.16
N LYS A 489 -1.14 42.43 -10.34
CA LYS A 489 -2.13 42.87 -9.35
C LYS A 489 -1.99 42.10 -8.03
N MET A 490 -1.46 40.89 -8.05
CA MET A 490 -1.24 40.09 -6.85
C MET A 490 -0.15 40.69 -5.95
N LEU A 491 0.83 41.42 -6.51
CA LEU A 491 1.87 42.09 -5.73
C LEU A 491 1.32 43.15 -4.75
N GLN A 492 0.12 43.67 -5.01
CA GLN A 492 -0.50 44.71 -4.18
C GLN A 492 -0.96 44.19 -2.81
N HIS A 493 -1.14 42.86 -2.69
CA HIS A 493 -1.58 42.21 -1.47
C HIS A 493 -0.43 41.78 -0.56
N HIS A 494 0.82 42.04 -0.98
CA HIS A 494 2.03 41.65 -0.26
C HIS A 494 2.92 42.87 0.00
N SER A 495 3.75 42.81 1.07
CA SER A 495 4.64 43.90 1.48
C SER A 495 6.02 43.34 1.86
N GLY A 496 6.99 44.23 2.08
CA GLY A 496 8.33 43.90 2.55
C GLY A 496 9.04 42.80 1.73
N GLU A 497 9.58 41.78 2.40
CA GLU A 497 10.34 40.71 1.76
C GLU A 497 9.47 39.83 0.86
N GLU A 498 8.20 39.57 1.23
CA GLU A 498 7.26 38.79 0.44
C GLU A 498 7.07 39.40 -0.96
N ARG A 499 6.79 40.68 -1.01
CA ARG A 499 6.65 41.43 -2.28
C ARG A 499 7.93 41.38 -3.10
N THR A 500 9.09 41.51 -2.45
CA THR A 500 10.39 41.48 -3.12
C THR A 500 10.63 40.11 -3.76
N ARG A 501 10.30 39.02 -3.06
CA ARG A 501 10.42 37.64 -3.56
C ARG A 501 9.52 37.41 -4.75
N LEU A 502 8.25 37.77 -4.65
CA LEU A 502 7.29 37.65 -5.74
C LEU A 502 7.67 38.50 -6.97
N ALA A 503 8.13 39.72 -6.75
CA ALA A 503 8.61 40.59 -7.84
C ALA A 503 9.82 40.00 -8.58
N ARG A 504 10.74 39.32 -7.86
CA ARG A 504 11.84 38.58 -8.47
C ARG A 504 11.31 37.42 -9.36
N ARG A 505 10.33 36.63 -8.89
CA ARG A 505 9.71 35.54 -9.67
C ARG A 505 9.03 36.07 -10.95
N MET A 506 8.55 37.30 -10.95
CA MET A 506 7.97 37.92 -12.16
C MET A 506 8.99 38.08 -13.28
N THR A 507 10.27 38.23 -12.96
CA THR A 507 11.35 38.49 -13.92
C THR A 507 12.21 37.26 -14.27
N GLU A 508 12.21 36.24 -13.41
CA GLU A 508 12.93 34.97 -13.65
C GLU A 508 12.20 34.14 -14.71
N PRO A 509 12.90 33.31 -15.51
CA PRO A 509 12.24 32.34 -16.40
C PRO A 509 11.34 31.38 -15.61
N SER A 510 10.09 31.23 -16.04
CA SER A 510 9.15 30.29 -15.44
C SER A 510 9.43 28.85 -15.86
N LEU A 511 8.80 27.88 -15.17
CA LEU A 511 8.81 26.48 -15.58
C LEU A 511 8.24 26.30 -16.99
N HIS A 512 7.18 27.05 -17.32
CA HIS A 512 6.62 27.09 -18.67
C HIS A 512 7.65 27.59 -19.71
N ASP A 513 8.37 28.67 -19.40
CA ASP A 513 9.39 29.23 -20.31
C ASP A 513 10.50 28.19 -20.54
N VAL A 514 11.10 27.66 -19.48
CA VAL A 514 12.24 26.73 -19.60
C VAL A 514 11.87 25.39 -20.22
N PHE A 515 10.63 24.93 -20.06
CA PHE A 515 10.13 23.72 -20.73
C PHE A 515 10.15 23.90 -22.25
N PHE A 516 9.61 25.02 -22.77
CA PHE A 516 9.65 25.30 -24.20
C PHE A 516 11.04 25.68 -24.71
N ASP A 517 11.90 26.29 -23.89
CA ASP A 517 13.31 26.52 -24.24
C ASP A 517 14.05 25.16 -24.44
N ALA A 518 13.81 24.17 -23.57
CA ALA A 518 14.38 22.85 -23.73
C ALA A 518 13.88 22.15 -25.01
N LEU A 519 12.58 22.21 -25.30
CA LEU A 519 12.01 21.64 -26.53
C LEU A 519 12.53 22.37 -27.80
N ARG A 520 12.79 23.68 -27.72
CA ARG A 520 13.40 24.44 -28.80
C ARG A 520 14.84 24.00 -29.04
N ALA A 521 15.63 23.81 -27.98
CA ALA A 521 17.00 23.31 -28.07
C ALA A 521 17.09 21.88 -28.66
N LEU A 522 16.07 21.06 -28.45
CA LEU A 522 15.92 19.74 -29.10
C LEU A 522 15.53 19.83 -30.58
N GLY A 523 15.21 21.01 -31.10
CA GLY A 523 14.75 21.18 -32.49
C GLY A 523 13.31 20.74 -32.74
N VAL A 524 12.50 20.55 -31.69
CA VAL A 524 11.09 20.12 -31.80
C VAL A 524 10.15 21.33 -31.92
N VAL A 525 10.44 22.42 -31.20
CA VAL A 525 9.68 23.67 -31.28
C VAL A 525 10.35 24.63 -32.26
N HIS A 526 9.60 25.08 -33.26
CA HIS A 526 10.03 26.06 -34.24
C HIS A 526 9.20 27.34 -34.11
N GLU A 527 9.76 28.35 -33.49
CA GLU A 527 9.12 29.66 -33.31
C GLU A 527 9.70 30.67 -34.30
N SER A 528 8.86 31.37 -35.05
CA SER A 528 9.30 32.41 -35.98
C SER A 528 9.57 33.70 -35.22
N PRO A 529 10.65 34.44 -35.53
CA PRO A 529 10.88 35.77 -34.95
C PRO A 529 9.71 36.71 -35.24
N GLY A 530 9.15 37.32 -34.20
CA GLY A 530 8.00 38.22 -34.32
C GLY A 530 6.63 37.55 -34.39
N ALA A 531 6.55 36.25 -34.11
CA ALA A 531 5.27 35.51 -34.05
C ALA A 531 4.33 36.11 -32.99
N THR A 532 3.02 36.10 -33.28
CA THR A 532 1.99 36.51 -32.31
C THR A 532 1.86 35.43 -31.19
N LYS A 533 1.18 35.79 -30.09
CA LYS A 533 0.92 34.83 -28.99
C LYS A 533 0.17 33.59 -29.47
N GLU A 534 -0.79 33.78 -30.38
CA GLU A 534 -1.58 32.69 -30.97
C GLU A 534 -0.71 31.78 -31.83
N GLN A 535 0.19 32.34 -32.64
CA GLN A 535 1.14 31.59 -33.47
C GLN A 535 2.15 30.80 -32.61
N LEU A 536 2.65 31.42 -31.51
CA LEU A 536 3.51 30.71 -30.54
C LEU A 536 2.79 29.56 -29.87
N PHE A 537 1.56 29.76 -29.41
CA PHE A 537 0.72 28.76 -28.82
C PHE A 537 0.49 27.56 -29.78
N GLU A 538 0.13 27.86 -31.02
CA GLU A 538 -0.10 26.81 -32.03
C GLU A 538 1.19 26.04 -32.36
N ALA A 539 2.32 26.71 -32.51
CA ALA A 539 3.61 26.08 -32.76
C ALA A 539 4.02 25.13 -31.61
N ARG A 540 3.80 25.54 -30.37
CA ARG A 540 4.08 24.76 -29.17
C ARG A 540 3.16 23.55 -29.06
N ALA A 541 1.86 23.72 -29.26
CA ALA A 541 0.90 22.62 -29.26
C ALA A 541 1.19 21.59 -30.36
N ASN A 542 1.56 22.05 -31.58
CA ASN A 542 1.98 21.15 -32.66
C ASN A 542 3.25 20.36 -32.30
N ALA A 543 4.25 21.00 -31.72
CA ALA A 543 5.47 20.32 -31.27
C ALA A 543 5.20 19.24 -30.24
N ILE A 544 4.33 19.51 -29.27
CA ILE A 544 3.89 18.51 -28.27
C ILE A 544 3.15 17.37 -28.95
N ARG A 545 2.24 17.63 -29.91
CA ARG A 545 1.58 16.60 -30.73
C ARG A 545 2.62 15.70 -31.40
N ASP A 546 3.66 16.27 -32.00
CA ASP A 546 4.69 15.52 -32.73
C ASP A 546 5.52 14.63 -31.77
N ILE A 547 5.80 15.12 -30.53
CA ILE A 547 6.39 14.31 -29.47
C ILE A 547 5.53 13.08 -29.16
N TYR A 548 4.21 13.22 -28.99
CA TYR A 548 3.31 12.12 -28.70
C TYR A 548 3.17 11.13 -29.89
N GLN A 549 3.29 11.62 -31.12
CA GLN A 549 3.21 10.77 -32.32
C GLN A 549 4.50 9.99 -32.59
N ASP A 550 5.63 10.38 -32.04
CA ASP A 550 6.93 9.69 -32.14
C ASP A 550 7.39 9.18 -30.75
N GLU A 551 6.56 8.30 -30.16
CA GLU A 551 6.85 7.73 -28.83
C GLU A 551 8.21 7.05 -28.76
N ARG A 552 8.68 6.47 -29.87
CA ARG A 552 9.94 5.73 -29.90
C ARG A 552 11.15 6.64 -29.61
N ASN A 553 11.13 7.85 -30.13
CA ASN A 553 12.26 8.79 -30.00
C ASN A 553 12.10 9.75 -28.80
N TYR A 554 10.86 10.00 -28.34
CA TYR A 554 10.56 11.00 -27.33
C TYR A 554 9.97 10.46 -26.02
N ARG A 555 10.16 9.17 -25.72
CA ARG A 555 9.58 8.50 -24.53
C ARG A 555 9.80 9.27 -23.23
N ASP A 556 11.02 9.73 -22.98
CA ASP A 556 11.38 10.48 -21.77
C ASP A 556 10.65 11.84 -21.71
N TRP A 557 10.45 12.47 -22.84
CA TRP A 557 9.72 13.74 -22.95
C TRP A 557 8.22 13.57 -22.83
N ILE A 558 7.67 12.47 -23.31
CA ILE A 558 6.26 12.13 -23.08
C ILE A 558 6.01 11.98 -21.58
N ASP A 559 6.91 11.35 -20.81
CA ASP A 559 6.75 11.26 -19.35
C ASP A 559 6.77 12.65 -18.71
N VAL A 560 7.65 13.56 -19.10
CA VAL A 560 7.63 14.97 -18.64
C VAL A 560 6.31 15.65 -18.98
N CYS A 561 5.82 15.53 -20.22
CA CYS A 561 4.55 16.12 -20.66
C CYS A 561 3.37 15.57 -19.83
N GLU A 562 3.33 14.25 -19.59
CA GLU A 562 2.29 13.64 -18.76
C GLU A 562 2.35 14.13 -17.31
N ARG A 563 3.55 14.26 -16.71
CA ARG A 563 3.69 14.76 -15.35
C ARG A 563 3.28 16.24 -15.22
N LEU A 564 3.64 17.07 -16.18
CA LEU A 564 3.20 18.48 -16.22
C LEU A 564 1.68 18.60 -16.35
N THR A 565 1.07 17.75 -17.19
CA THR A 565 -0.39 17.71 -17.36
C THR A 565 -1.09 17.26 -16.08
N GLU A 566 -0.59 16.18 -15.44
CA GLU A 566 -1.11 15.65 -14.18
C GLU A 566 -0.99 16.68 -13.05
N PHE A 567 0.12 17.40 -12.98
CA PHE A 567 0.31 18.50 -12.02
C PHE A 567 -0.69 19.63 -12.24
N ASP A 568 -0.88 20.06 -13.48
CA ASP A 568 -1.84 21.11 -13.85
C ASP A 568 -3.29 20.69 -13.53
N GLU A 569 -3.67 19.44 -13.85
CA GLU A 569 -4.96 18.86 -13.49
C GLU A 569 -5.21 18.91 -11.97
N LEU A 570 -4.22 18.50 -11.18
CA LEU A 570 -4.34 18.47 -9.72
C LEU A 570 -4.45 19.87 -9.13
N VAL A 571 -3.79 20.88 -9.70
CA VAL A 571 -3.93 22.28 -9.28
C VAL A 571 -5.34 22.80 -9.59
N VAL A 572 -5.90 22.50 -10.76
CA VAL A 572 -7.29 22.84 -11.10
C VAL A 572 -8.25 22.13 -10.15
N GLY A 573 -8.02 20.83 -9.89
CA GLY A 573 -8.79 20.04 -8.93
C GLY A 573 -8.74 20.62 -7.50
N TRP A 574 -7.56 21.07 -7.05
CA TRP A 574 -7.39 21.75 -5.77
C TRP A 574 -8.19 23.07 -5.69
N ARG A 575 -8.13 23.91 -6.75
CA ARG A 575 -8.91 25.14 -6.83
C ARG A 575 -10.41 24.86 -6.77
N LEU A 576 -10.89 23.84 -7.49
CA LEU A 576 -12.29 23.44 -7.48
C LEU A 576 -12.75 22.99 -6.08
N ARG A 577 -11.95 22.13 -5.42
CA ARG A 577 -12.23 21.69 -4.05
C ARG A 577 -12.24 22.86 -3.07
N HIS A 578 -11.33 23.82 -3.24
CA HIS A 578 -11.29 25.04 -2.44
C HIS A 578 -12.58 25.85 -2.59
N VAL A 579 -13.05 26.09 -3.81
CA VAL A 579 -14.34 26.77 -4.07
C VAL A 579 -15.48 26.04 -3.35
N GLN A 580 -15.58 24.73 -3.54
CA GLN A 580 -16.65 23.91 -2.95
C GLN A 580 -16.61 23.94 -1.41
N MET A 581 -15.43 23.86 -0.82
CA MET A 581 -15.24 23.93 0.62
C MET A 581 -15.67 25.30 1.17
N VAL A 582 -15.27 26.39 0.52
CA VAL A 582 -15.66 27.75 0.91
C VAL A 582 -17.18 27.92 0.85
N GLU A 583 -17.83 27.50 -0.25
CA GLU A 583 -19.28 27.54 -0.39
C GLU A 583 -20.00 26.70 0.65
N ARG A 584 -19.49 25.52 0.97
CA ARG A 584 -20.02 24.64 2.01
C ARG A 584 -19.90 25.26 3.40
N THR A 585 -18.81 26.02 3.68
CA THR A 585 -18.51 26.54 5.01
C THR A 585 -19.17 27.91 5.27
N ILE A 586 -19.11 28.84 4.31
CA ILE A 586 -19.62 30.21 4.49
C ILE A 586 -20.71 30.63 3.51
N GLY A 587 -21.06 29.75 2.56
CA GLY A 587 -21.99 30.08 1.49
C GLY A 587 -21.42 31.17 0.56
N PHE A 588 -22.26 32.13 0.20
CA PHE A 588 -21.88 33.24 -0.69
C PHE A 588 -21.45 34.51 0.07
N ARG A 589 -21.02 34.39 1.32
CA ARG A 589 -20.50 35.52 2.11
C ARG A 589 -19.17 35.99 1.57
N SER A 590 -18.84 37.29 1.77
CA SER A 590 -17.52 37.84 1.45
C SER A 590 -16.42 37.14 2.28
N GLY A 591 -15.21 37.01 1.71
CA GLY A 591 -14.03 36.50 2.41
C GLY A 591 -13.58 37.45 3.55
N THR A 592 -12.81 36.95 4.52
CA THR A 592 -12.25 37.73 5.63
C THR A 592 -11.30 38.84 5.17
N GLY A 593 -10.67 38.70 4.01
CA GLY A 593 -9.80 39.70 3.38
C GLY A 593 -10.52 40.66 2.43
N GLY A 594 -11.86 40.79 2.51
CA GLY A 594 -12.61 41.75 1.66
C GLY A 594 -12.85 41.31 0.21
N SER A 595 -12.50 40.09 -0.16
CA SER A 595 -12.76 39.52 -1.48
C SER A 595 -14.23 39.20 -1.70
N ALA A 596 -14.67 39.11 -2.99
CA ALA A 596 -16.02 38.67 -3.36
C ALA A 596 -16.33 37.19 -3.02
N GLY A 597 -15.50 36.51 -2.19
CA GLY A 597 -15.70 35.14 -1.74
C GLY A 597 -15.56 34.13 -2.89
N SER A 598 -16.50 33.14 -2.91
CA SER A 598 -16.44 32.04 -3.88
C SER A 598 -16.55 32.51 -5.35
N SER A 599 -17.21 33.62 -5.63
CA SER A 599 -17.34 34.16 -7.00
C SER A 599 -16.00 34.51 -7.62
N TYR A 600 -15.07 35.10 -6.83
CA TYR A 600 -13.73 35.38 -7.30
C TYR A 600 -12.91 34.10 -7.53
N LEU A 601 -13.00 33.13 -6.61
CA LEU A 601 -12.27 31.87 -6.72
C LEU A 601 -12.67 31.10 -7.99
N ARG A 602 -13.95 31.17 -8.39
CA ARG A 602 -14.44 30.55 -9.64
C ARG A 602 -13.73 31.05 -10.89
N LEU A 603 -13.29 32.32 -10.92
CA LEU A 603 -12.55 32.91 -12.06
C LEU A 603 -11.13 32.29 -12.24
N THR A 604 -10.67 31.54 -11.27
CA THR A 604 -9.35 30.88 -11.33
C THR A 604 -9.42 29.45 -11.85
N LEU A 605 -10.61 28.86 -12.01
CA LEU A 605 -10.78 27.45 -12.36
C LEU A 605 -10.28 27.11 -13.77
N ASP A 606 -10.42 28.05 -14.73
CA ASP A 606 -10.00 27.83 -16.12
C ASP A 606 -8.53 28.15 -16.37
N LYS A 607 -7.79 28.64 -15.35
CA LYS A 607 -6.38 29.01 -15.48
C LYS A 607 -5.50 27.75 -15.40
N LYS A 608 -4.94 27.35 -16.54
CA LYS A 608 -3.96 26.27 -16.66
C LYS A 608 -2.54 26.81 -16.74
N PHE A 609 -1.57 26.03 -16.23
CA PHE A 609 -0.14 26.38 -16.33
C PHE A 609 0.43 26.04 -17.72
N PHE A 610 -0.05 24.97 -18.33
CA PHE A 610 0.43 24.43 -19.61
C PHE A 610 -0.72 24.17 -20.58
N PRO A 611 -1.43 25.21 -21.04
CA PRO A 611 -2.61 25.04 -21.91
C PRO A 611 -2.28 24.36 -23.25
N GLU A 612 -1.03 24.48 -23.75
CA GLU A 612 -0.58 23.82 -24.99
C GLU A 612 -0.55 22.30 -24.87
N LEU A 613 -0.25 21.76 -23.67
CA LEU A 613 -0.32 20.31 -23.40
C LEU A 613 -1.75 19.76 -23.55
N TRP A 614 -2.75 20.56 -23.19
CA TRP A 614 -4.15 20.19 -23.33
C TRP A 614 -4.63 20.30 -24.77
N GLU A 615 -4.24 21.36 -25.49
CA GLU A 615 -4.59 21.56 -26.89
C GLU A 615 -3.97 20.49 -27.79
N ALA A 616 -2.73 20.11 -27.55
CA ALA A 616 -2.04 19.08 -28.32
C ALA A 616 -2.82 17.75 -28.38
N ARG A 617 -3.60 17.40 -27.33
CA ARG A 617 -4.42 16.19 -27.28
C ARG A 617 -5.56 16.23 -28.31
N THR A 618 -6.12 17.41 -28.55
CA THR A 618 -7.14 17.62 -29.61
C THR A 618 -6.57 17.39 -31.00
N MET A 619 -5.26 17.63 -31.15
CA MET A 619 -4.55 17.55 -32.43
C MET A 619 -3.95 16.16 -32.74
N LEU A 620 -4.04 15.19 -31.81
CA LEU A 620 -3.53 13.83 -32.01
C LEU A 620 -4.29 13.13 -33.13
N ARG A 621 -3.55 12.47 -34.03
CA ARG A 621 -4.15 11.63 -35.07
C ARG A 621 -4.46 10.27 -34.51
N LEU A 622 -5.58 9.70 -34.92
CA LEU A 622 -5.89 8.29 -34.61
C LEU A 622 -4.84 7.41 -35.31
N PRO A 623 -4.36 6.35 -34.63
CA PRO A 623 -3.54 5.34 -35.30
C PRO A 623 -4.34 4.73 -36.46
N GLU A 624 -3.70 4.62 -37.65
CA GLU A 624 -4.30 3.99 -38.84
C GLU A 624 -4.51 2.49 -38.63
#